data_366b8c2df78614bdfceccb3105a9d26f
#
_entry.id   366b8c2df78614bdfceccb3105a9d26f
#
_cell.length_a   1.000
_cell.length_b   1.000
_cell.length_c   1.000
_cell.angle_alpha   90.00
_cell.angle_beta   90.00
_cell.angle_gamma   90.00
#
_symmetry.space_group_name_H-M   'P 1'
#
loop_
_entity.id
_entity.type
_entity.pdbx_description
1 polymer ?
#
loop_
_entity_poly.entity_id
_entity_poly.type
_entity_poly.pdbx_seq_one_letter_code
_entity_poly.pdbx_strand_id
1 'polypeptide(L)'
;MSGVGALDAKTFTLQEFFKEVETNSMELIGKKADFKSRLNEQRSINAWDFPYIDNETSMVKNFQGIIEAQPRTILMVRPKLPWVSSLLSKSLSIKTIQYDKSYQLNKNLAFIGAKRLYLTYVMTKEKYQVYVQREANFYSQLKIAKEKVKAGSMSEKDYINFNNSYLESKLAKTNVETKLIDLEKMLDTMLAIVEPVKEGAHFDTYLDHLHDVKVIGLDFEYVRLEPEALKFKLDRSLYVDILDLTAKDYQVNAKLANRDVFNAFEFGIGSESYNSSTNLSVEVRIPLPVTPKNIYQKRKFLDLQSGTLAQNEVMKRNIRINANSYLNQLKTKEAYIETQKEAIANKKRLMEMGRIAYESQKIGLFEYLIYQNSYMDALITLAEAKIEYIDISALLEETLGESLTRLGVLH
;
A
#
# COMPACT_ATOMS: atom_id res chain seq x y z
N MET A 1 7.38 35.80 30.40
CA MET A 1 6.42 35.77 29.29
C MET A 1 7.22 35.63 28.00
N SER A 2 7.54 34.42 27.61
CA SER A 2 8.16 34.15 26.33
C SER A 2 7.11 33.39 25.51
N GLY A 3 6.68 34.01 24.40
CA GLY A 3 5.68 33.47 23.51
C GLY A 3 6.15 32.14 22.93
N VAL A 4 5.39 31.10 23.21
CA VAL A 4 5.45 29.84 22.47
C VAL A 4 5.03 30.22 21.06
N GLY A 5 5.99 30.28 20.13
CA GLY A 5 5.68 30.41 18.69
C GLY A 5 4.75 29.27 18.29
N ALA A 6 3.57 29.62 17.79
CA ALA A 6 2.70 28.64 17.19
C ALA A 6 3.49 27.95 16.07
N LEU A 7 3.75 26.66 16.22
CA LEU A 7 4.29 25.81 15.16
C LEU A 7 3.32 25.87 13.99
N ASP A 8 3.80 26.34 12.84
CA ASP A 8 2.99 26.39 11.60
C ASP A 8 2.54 24.97 11.24
N ALA A 9 1.27 24.70 11.42
CA ALA A 9 0.67 23.44 11.02
C ALA A 9 0.83 23.28 9.49
N LYS A 10 1.52 22.24 9.06
CA LYS A 10 1.66 21.95 7.63
C LYS A 10 0.33 21.44 7.09
N THR A 11 -0.35 22.29 6.36
CA THR A 11 -1.71 22.03 5.86
C THR A 11 -1.65 21.57 4.42
N PHE A 12 -2.27 20.42 4.14
CA PHE A 12 -2.40 19.85 2.80
C PHE A 12 -3.86 19.81 2.38
N THR A 13 -4.13 20.08 1.12
CA THR A 13 -5.37 19.61 0.49
C THR A 13 -5.32 18.10 0.28
N LEU A 14 -6.47 17.46 0.12
CA LEU A 14 -6.52 16.01 -0.14
C LEU A 14 -5.72 15.60 -1.38
N GLN A 15 -5.73 16.44 -2.43
CA GLN A 15 -4.98 16.20 -3.66
C GLN A 15 -3.47 16.32 -3.45
N GLU A 16 -3.02 17.33 -2.72
CA GLU A 16 -1.60 17.51 -2.37
C GLU A 16 -1.11 16.35 -1.51
N PHE A 17 -1.88 15.94 -0.51
CA PHE A 17 -1.55 14.80 0.35
C PHE A 17 -1.30 13.53 -0.47
N PHE A 18 -2.23 13.16 -1.36
CA PHE A 18 -2.03 11.96 -2.19
C PHE A 18 -0.91 12.11 -3.22
N LYS A 19 -0.69 13.32 -3.74
CA LYS A 19 0.43 13.60 -4.64
C LYS A 19 1.77 13.40 -3.93
N GLU A 20 1.91 13.91 -2.70
CA GLU A 20 3.12 13.69 -1.89
C GLU A 20 3.32 12.21 -1.59
N VAL A 21 2.27 11.48 -1.20
CA VAL A 21 2.33 10.02 -0.99
C VAL A 21 2.81 9.30 -2.27
N GLU A 22 2.27 9.65 -3.44
CA GLU A 22 2.70 9.03 -4.72
C GLU A 22 4.16 9.35 -5.04
N THR A 23 4.59 10.58 -4.78
CA THR A 23 5.93 11.06 -5.15
C THR A 23 7.02 10.51 -4.22
N ASN A 24 6.71 10.37 -2.92
CA ASN A 24 7.69 10.02 -1.89
C ASN A 24 7.63 8.54 -1.46
N SER A 25 6.63 7.78 -1.93
CA SER A 25 6.57 6.35 -1.63
C SER A 25 7.64 5.58 -2.37
N MET A 26 8.64 5.05 -1.62
CA MET A 26 9.68 4.17 -2.17
C MET A 26 9.07 2.98 -2.92
N GLU A 27 7.97 2.42 -2.40
CA GLU A 27 7.28 1.30 -3.02
C GLU A 27 6.69 1.70 -4.38
N LEU A 28 5.97 2.82 -4.46
CA LEU A 28 5.38 3.29 -5.73
C LEU A 28 6.43 3.68 -6.76
N ILE A 29 7.53 4.31 -6.33
CA ILE A 29 8.68 4.60 -7.20
C ILE A 29 9.24 3.30 -7.77
N GLY A 30 9.48 2.31 -6.91
CA GLY A 30 9.96 0.98 -7.32
C GLY A 30 8.99 0.27 -8.27
N LYS A 31 7.70 0.27 -7.98
CA LYS A 31 6.65 -0.31 -8.85
C LYS A 31 6.57 0.39 -10.21
N LYS A 32 6.72 1.72 -10.26
CA LYS A 32 6.74 2.49 -11.50
C LYS A 32 7.97 2.18 -12.35
N ALA A 33 9.12 2.00 -11.71
CA ALA A 33 10.34 1.56 -12.39
C ALA A 33 10.21 0.14 -12.93
N ASP A 34 9.69 -0.80 -12.12
CA ASP A 34 9.43 -2.19 -12.51
C ASP A 34 8.44 -2.26 -13.69
N PHE A 35 7.35 -1.50 -13.65
CA PHE A 35 6.39 -1.37 -14.76
C PHE A 35 7.08 -0.96 -16.06
N LYS A 36 7.89 0.11 -16.03
CA LYS A 36 8.62 0.58 -17.20
C LYS A 36 9.65 -0.44 -17.69
N SER A 37 10.38 -1.08 -16.78
CA SER A 37 11.36 -2.12 -17.08
C SER A 37 10.71 -3.31 -17.79
N ARG A 38 9.63 -3.86 -17.24
CA ARG A 38 8.89 -4.99 -17.82
C ARG A 38 8.27 -4.65 -19.18
N LEU A 39 7.81 -3.41 -19.36
CA LEU A 39 7.30 -2.96 -20.65
C LEU A 39 8.42 -2.93 -21.71
N ASN A 40 9.60 -2.44 -21.34
CA ASN A 40 10.75 -2.41 -22.25
C ASN A 40 11.29 -3.82 -22.54
N GLU A 41 11.29 -4.72 -21.55
CA GLU A 41 11.60 -6.15 -21.74
C GLU A 41 10.67 -6.77 -22.78
N GLN A 42 9.35 -6.55 -22.67
CA GLN A 42 8.39 -7.07 -23.66
C GLN A 42 8.57 -6.44 -25.05
N ARG A 43 8.94 -5.16 -25.14
CA ARG A 43 9.27 -4.51 -26.40
C ARG A 43 10.53 -5.12 -27.02
N SER A 44 11.56 -5.41 -26.21
CA SER A 44 12.77 -6.09 -26.64
C SER A 44 12.49 -7.48 -27.22
N ILE A 45 11.62 -8.26 -26.53
CA ILE A 45 11.21 -9.60 -27.04
C ILE A 45 10.48 -9.48 -28.40
N ASN A 46 9.75 -8.40 -28.65
CA ASN A 46 9.02 -8.17 -29.89
C ASN A 46 9.91 -7.63 -31.02
N ALA A 47 11.06 -7.05 -30.69
CA ALA A 47 12.00 -6.53 -31.68
C ALA A 47 12.67 -7.69 -32.49
N TRP A 48 13.18 -7.36 -33.64
CA TRP A 48 14.02 -8.27 -34.40
C TRP A 48 15.35 -8.46 -33.66
N ASP A 49 15.89 -9.68 -33.75
CA ASP A 49 17.23 -9.95 -33.27
C ASP A 49 18.25 -9.17 -34.11
N PHE A 50 19.42 -8.86 -33.53
CA PHE A 50 20.46 -8.16 -34.26
C PHE A 50 20.93 -9.01 -35.42
N PRO A 51 21.13 -8.40 -36.62
CA PRO A 51 21.86 -9.05 -37.69
C PRO A 51 23.27 -9.45 -37.22
N TYR A 52 23.76 -10.55 -37.67
CA TYR A 52 25.12 -11.00 -37.39
C TYR A 52 25.82 -11.48 -38.66
N ILE A 53 27.14 -11.42 -38.64
CA ILE A 53 27.97 -11.91 -39.75
C ILE A 53 28.45 -13.34 -39.39
N ASP A 54 28.11 -14.27 -40.25
CA ASP A 54 28.58 -15.66 -40.17
C ASP A 54 29.79 -15.81 -41.11
N ASN A 55 30.98 -16.00 -40.52
CA ASN A 55 32.21 -16.23 -41.23
C ASN A 55 32.67 -17.66 -41.05
N GLU A 56 32.72 -18.40 -42.11
CA GLU A 56 33.21 -19.79 -42.14
C GLU A 56 34.33 -19.93 -43.16
N THR A 57 35.37 -20.66 -42.84
CA THR A 57 36.42 -21.02 -43.79
C THR A 57 36.51 -22.53 -43.84
N SER A 58 36.07 -23.12 -44.92
CA SER A 58 36.15 -24.54 -45.16
C SER A 58 37.46 -24.89 -45.89
N MET A 59 38.12 -25.94 -45.46
CA MET A 59 39.27 -26.50 -46.18
C MET A 59 38.78 -27.65 -47.03
N VAL A 60 38.80 -27.46 -48.32
CA VAL A 60 38.28 -28.47 -49.25
C VAL A 60 39.45 -29.05 -50.08
N LYS A 61 39.55 -30.39 -50.14
CA LYS A 61 40.51 -31.07 -50.96
C LYS A 61 39.92 -31.26 -52.37
N ASN A 62 40.53 -30.68 -53.37
CA ASN A 62 40.07 -30.82 -54.74
C ASN A 62 40.45 -32.19 -55.32
N PHE A 63 39.94 -32.52 -56.53
CA PHE A 63 40.22 -33.81 -57.20
C PHE A 63 41.70 -34.05 -57.55
N GLN A 64 42.54 -32.99 -57.49
CA GLN A 64 43.99 -33.06 -57.70
C GLN A 64 44.74 -33.27 -56.37
N GLY A 65 44.04 -33.36 -55.24
CA GLY A 65 44.60 -33.55 -53.90
C GLY A 65 45.08 -32.29 -53.23
N ILE A 66 44.89 -31.11 -53.83
CA ILE A 66 45.27 -29.79 -53.28
C ILE A 66 44.20 -29.36 -52.27
N ILE A 67 44.63 -28.88 -51.09
CA ILE A 67 43.75 -28.32 -50.08
C ILE A 67 43.60 -26.82 -50.37
N GLU A 68 42.38 -26.37 -50.60
CA GLU A 68 42.05 -24.99 -50.84
C GLU A 68 41.18 -24.45 -49.71
N ALA A 69 41.47 -23.23 -49.24
CA ALA A 69 40.63 -22.51 -48.31
C ALA A 69 39.46 -21.85 -49.03
N GLN A 70 38.26 -22.12 -48.59
CA GLN A 70 37.04 -21.52 -49.15
C GLN A 70 36.41 -20.62 -48.08
N PRO A 71 36.74 -19.31 -48.05
CA PRO A 71 36.12 -18.37 -47.11
C PRO A 71 34.70 -18.06 -47.58
N ARG A 72 33.80 -18.04 -46.60
CA ARG A 72 32.38 -17.72 -46.74
C ARG A 72 32.04 -16.65 -45.75
N THR A 73 31.40 -15.55 -46.19
CA THR A 73 30.93 -14.47 -45.36
C THR A 73 29.49 -14.17 -45.67
N ILE A 74 28.60 -14.36 -44.68
CA ILE A 74 27.15 -14.17 -44.85
C ILE A 74 26.63 -13.23 -43.77
N LEU A 75 25.87 -12.21 -44.16
CA LEU A 75 25.07 -11.41 -43.27
C LEU A 75 23.74 -12.14 -42.99
N MET A 76 23.54 -12.56 -41.77
CA MET A 76 22.36 -13.29 -41.33
C MET A 76 21.38 -12.36 -40.60
N VAL A 77 20.09 -12.53 -40.88
CA VAL A 77 18.99 -11.84 -40.22
C VAL A 77 17.95 -12.85 -39.71
N ARG A 78 17.37 -12.59 -38.56
CA ARG A 78 16.30 -13.37 -37.94
C ARG A 78 15.04 -12.55 -37.79
N PRO A 79 14.21 -12.41 -38.84
CA PRO A 79 13.01 -11.61 -38.80
C PRO A 79 11.92 -12.27 -37.95
N LYS A 80 11.13 -11.45 -37.23
CA LYS A 80 9.88 -11.92 -36.61
C LYS A 80 8.80 -12.01 -37.69
N LEU A 81 8.40 -13.20 -38.04
CA LEU A 81 7.41 -13.43 -39.11
C LEU A 81 6.02 -12.90 -38.72
N PRO A 82 5.17 -12.41 -39.65
CA PRO A 82 3.92 -11.71 -39.34
C PRO A 82 2.97 -12.47 -38.41
N TRP A 83 2.85 -13.81 -38.59
CA TRP A 83 1.99 -14.66 -37.72
C TRP A 83 2.55 -14.88 -36.31
N VAL A 84 3.84 -14.66 -36.08
CA VAL A 84 4.49 -14.64 -34.76
C VAL A 84 4.42 -13.24 -34.19
N SER A 85 4.81 -12.23 -34.95
CA SER A 85 4.80 -10.82 -34.57
C SER A 85 3.42 -10.35 -34.10
N SER A 86 2.33 -10.76 -34.77
CA SER A 86 0.96 -10.43 -34.36
C SER A 86 0.59 -10.99 -32.98
N LEU A 87 1.04 -12.20 -32.63
CA LEU A 87 0.80 -12.76 -31.30
C LEU A 87 1.67 -12.11 -30.23
N LEU A 88 2.94 -11.78 -30.54
CA LEU A 88 3.82 -11.05 -29.66
C LEU A 88 3.26 -9.64 -29.36
N SER A 89 2.77 -8.94 -30.38
CA SER A 89 2.13 -7.63 -30.21
C SER A 89 0.85 -7.72 -29.36
N LYS A 90 0.06 -8.78 -29.54
CA LYS A 90 -1.13 -9.04 -28.71
C LYS A 90 -0.75 -9.31 -27.25
N SER A 91 0.27 -10.12 -26.98
CA SER A 91 0.80 -10.37 -25.65
C SER A 91 1.31 -9.06 -25.02
N LEU A 92 2.06 -8.24 -25.76
CA LEU A 92 2.53 -6.94 -25.31
C LEU A 92 1.38 -6.03 -24.90
N SER A 93 0.33 -5.94 -25.73
CA SER A 93 -0.86 -5.12 -25.42
C SER A 93 -1.54 -5.59 -24.13
N ILE A 94 -1.76 -6.90 -23.95
CA ILE A 94 -2.36 -7.45 -22.74
C ILE A 94 -1.49 -7.15 -21.52
N LYS A 95 -0.18 -7.37 -21.60
CA LYS A 95 0.76 -7.09 -20.50
C LYS A 95 0.84 -5.62 -20.16
N THR A 96 0.77 -4.73 -21.15
CA THR A 96 0.73 -3.29 -20.91
C THR A 96 -0.46 -2.90 -20.05
N ILE A 97 -1.66 -3.40 -20.39
CA ILE A 97 -2.89 -3.15 -19.62
C ILE A 97 -2.79 -3.80 -18.23
N GLN A 98 -2.26 -5.02 -18.15
CA GLN A 98 -2.07 -5.73 -16.88
C GLN A 98 -1.14 -4.97 -15.93
N TYR A 99 -0.02 -4.47 -16.45
CA TYR A 99 0.94 -3.71 -15.64
C TYR A 99 0.36 -2.37 -15.19
N ASP A 100 -0.38 -1.67 -16.05
CA ASP A 100 -1.07 -0.44 -15.69
C ASP A 100 -2.08 -0.67 -14.56
N LYS A 101 -2.93 -1.70 -14.68
CA LYS A 101 -3.88 -2.08 -13.62
C LYS A 101 -3.17 -2.49 -12.33
N SER A 102 -2.04 -3.19 -12.42
CA SER A 102 -1.24 -3.54 -11.25
C SER A 102 -0.64 -2.30 -10.58
N TYR A 103 -0.18 -1.33 -11.35
CA TYR A 103 0.30 -0.06 -10.80
C TYR A 103 -0.82 0.74 -10.14
N GLN A 104 -2.00 0.83 -10.77
CA GLN A 104 -3.19 1.47 -10.19
C GLN A 104 -3.61 0.81 -8.88
N LEU A 105 -3.61 -0.53 -8.81
CA LEU A 105 -3.89 -1.26 -7.57
C LEU A 105 -2.91 -0.88 -6.46
N ASN A 106 -1.59 -0.93 -6.73
CA ASN A 106 -0.58 -0.56 -5.73
C ASN A 106 -0.71 0.91 -5.29
N LYS A 107 -1.04 1.81 -6.23
CA LYS A 107 -1.32 3.22 -5.93
C LYS A 107 -2.52 3.38 -5.00
N ASN A 108 -3.62 2.67 -5.27
CA ASN A 108 -4.80 2.67 -4.42
C ASN A 108 -4.49 2.14 -3.02
N LEU A 109 -3.74 1.03 -2.91
CA LEU A 109 -3.33 0.46 -1.62
C LEU A 109 -2.45 1.42 -0.82
N ALA A 110 -1.52 2.11 -1.47
CA ALA A 110 -0.69 3.12 -0.82
C ALA A 110 -1.54 4.29 -0.29
N PHE A 111 -2.54 4.73 -1.06
CA PHE A 111 -3.46 5.80 -0.63
C PHE A 111 -4.36 5.37 0.53
N ILE A 112 -4.85 4.13 0.53
CA ILE A 112 -5.62 3.56 1.63
C ILE A 112 -4.76 3.51 2.89
N GLY A 113 -3.52 3.03 2.79
CA GLY A 113 -2.56 3.01 3.89
C GLY A 113 -2.24 4.40 4.44
N ALA A 114 -2.03 5.38 3.57
CA ALA A 114 -1.78 6.76 3.94
C ALA A 114 -2.97 7.39 4.67
N LYS A 115 -4.18 7.20 4.15
CA LYS A 115 -5.43 7.65 4.77
C LYS A 115 -5.62 7.03 6.16
N ARG A 116 -5.44 5.71 6.26
CA ARG A 116 -5.51 4.99 7.54
C ARG A 116 -4.52 5.55 8.55
N LEU A 117 -3.27 5.77 8.15
CA LEU A 117 -2.23 6.32 9.01
C LEU A 117 -2.60 7.71 9.51
N TYR A 118 -3.02 8.60 8.62
CA TYR A 118 -3.43 9.97 8.98
C TYR A 118 -4.63 10.00 9.93
N LEU A 119 -5.69 9.25 9.63
CA LEU A 119 -6.88 9.21 10.50
C LEU A 119 -6.56 8.59 11.87
N THR A 120 -5.71 7.57 11.91
CA THR A 120 -5.23 6.98 13.18
C THR A 120 -4.40 7.98 13.97
N TYR A 121 -3.55 8.79 13.32
CA TYR A 121 -2.82 9.88 13.94
C TYR A 121 -3.77 10.90 14.58
N VAL A 122 -4.77 11.38 13.83
CA VAL A 122 -5.74 12.37 14.35
C VAL A 122 -6.50 11.82 15.57
N MET A 123 -7.00 10.59 15.51
CA MET A 123 -7.70 9.96 16.64
C MET A 123 -6.78 9.69 17.83
N THR A 124 -5.52 9.33 17.59
CA THR A 124 -4.52 9.15 18.66
C THR A 124 -4.18 10.49 19.32
N LYS A 125 -4.15 11.58 18.56
CA LYS A 125 -3.96 12.94 19.09
C LYS A 125 -5.14 13.36 19.96
N GLU A 126 -6.38 13.12 19.55
CA GLU A 126 -7.57 13.32 20.39
C GLU A 126 -7.45 12.52 21.71
N LYS A 127 -7.07 11.24 21.61
CA LYS A 127 -6.86 10.36 22.77
C LYS A 127 -5.75 10.91 23.70
N TYR A 128 -4.64 11.36 23.15
CA TYR A 128 -3.55 11.97 23.92
C TYR A 128 -4.00 13.20 24.72
N GLN A 129 -4.79 14.07 24.11
CA GLN A 129 -5.33 15.25 24.80
C GLN A 129 -6.18 14.87 26.03
N VAL A 130 -6.96 13.78 25.94
CA VAL A 130 -7.72 13.25 27.08
C VAL A 130 -6.78 12.75 28.19
N TYR A 131 -5.68 12.08 27.84
CA TYR A 131 -4.69 11.63 28.83
C TYR A 131 -3.93 12.79 29.49
N VAL A 132 -3.65 13.85 28.76
CA VAL A 132 -3.07 15.09 29.33
C VAL A 132 -4.00 15.68 30.37
N GLN A 133 -5.30 15.79 30.06
CA GLN A 133 -6.29 16.27 31.03
C GLN A 133 -6.42 15.33 32.23
N ARG A 134 -6.40 14.03 32.03
CA ARG A 134 -6.48 13.01 33.09
C ARG A 134 -5.27 13.11 34.03
N GLU A 135 -4.06 13.23 33.52
CA GLU A 135 -2.86 13.41 34.32
C GLU A 135 -2.93 14.71 35.15
N ALA A 136 -3.33 15.80 34.55
CA ALA A 136 -3.48 17.09 35.25
C ALA A 136 -4.52 17.01 36.39
N ASN A 137 -5.62 16.27 36.17
CA ASN A 137 -6.63 16.02 37.18
C ASN A 137 -6.06 15.20 38.34
N PHE A 138 -5.40 14.07 38.07
CA PHE A 138 -4.78 13.26 39.12
C PHE A 138 -3.69 14.00 39.89
N TYR A 139 -2.89 14.83 39.19
CA TYR A 139 -1.90 15.68 39.85
C TYR A 139 -2.54 16.70 40.84
N SER A 140 -3.64 17.32 40.42
CA SER A 140 -4.39 18.25 41.30
C SER A 140 -4.96 17.52 42.51
N GLN A 141 -5.49 16.31 42.31
CA GLN A 141 -6.01 15.46 43.38
C GLN A 141 -4.90 15.06 44.37
N LEU A 142 -3.74 14.66 43.86
CA LEU A 142 -2.57 14.32 44.68
C LEU A 142 -2.14 15.49 45.57
N LYS A 143 -2.15 16.72 45.01
CA LYS A 143 -1.89 17.93 45.79
C LYS A 143 -2.88 18.11 46.96
N ILE A 144 -4.18 17.96 46.67
CA ILE A 144 -5.24 18.08 47.72
C ILE A 144 -5.06 16.96 48.76
N ALA A 145 -4.80 15.71 48.32
CA ALA A 145 -4.57 14.59 49.23
C ALA A 145 -3.37 14.86 50.16
N LYS A 146 -2.26 15.41 49.63
CA LYS A 146 -1.07 15.74 50.39
C LYS A 146 -1.35 16.76 51.49
N GLU A 147 -2.12 17.82 51.21
CA GLU A 147 -2.50 18.80 52.20
C GLU A 147 -3.47 18.25 53.27
N LYS A 148 -4.41 17.35 52.87
CA LYS A 148 -5.32 16.67 53.80
C LYS A 148 -4.59 15.72 54.76
N VAL A 149 -3.54 15.01 54.30
CA VAL A 149 -2.70 14.19 55.19
C VAL A 149 -1.97 15.06 56.20
N LYS A 150 -1.37 16.18 55.74
CA LYS A 150 -0.70 17.13 56.64
C LYS A 150 -1.66 17.68 57.72
N ALA A 151 -2.91 17.92 57.36
CA ALA A 151 -3.95 18.37 58.25
C ALA A 151 -4.57 17.27 59.14
N GLY A 152 -4.10 16.00 59.01
CA GLY A 152 -4.64 14.88 59.74
C GLY A 152 -6.06 14.43 59.35
N SER A 153 -6.56 14.98 58.23
CA SER A 153 -7.93 14.67 57.72
C SER A 153 -8.01 13.59 56.67
N MET A 154 -6.87 12.94 56.30
CA MET A 154 -6.77 11.81 55.37
C MET A 154 -5.69 10.84 55.87
N SER A 155 -5.91 9.53 55.61
CA SER A 155 -4.92 8.51 55.92
C SER A 155 -3.75 8.50 54.94
N GLU A 156 -2.58 8.08 55.39
CA GLU A 156 -1.42 7.89 54.52
C GLU A 156 -1.67 6.85 53.45
N LYS A 157 -2.44 5.81 53.77
CA LYS A 157 -2.89 4.78 52.82
C LYS A 157 -3.64 5.41 51.62
N ASP A 158 -4.57 6.32 51.89
CA ASP A 158 -5.34 6.98 50.85
C ASP A 158 -4.45 7.88 49.98
N TYR A 159 -3.49 8.58 50.58
CA TYR A 159 -2.50 9.33 49.85
C TYR A 159 -1.66 8.49 48.92
N ILE A 160 -1.21 7.32 49.38
CA ILE A 160 -0.46 6.36 48.52
C ILE A 160 -1.34 5.91 47.34
N ASN A 161 -2.64 5.65 47.56
CA ASN A 161 -3.56 5.29 46.46
C ASN A 161 -3.67 6.44 45.42
N PHE A 162 -3.77 7.69 45.84
CA PHE A 162 -3.76 8.84 44.90
C PHE A 162 -2.45 8.97 44.15
N ASN A 163 -1.32 8.76 44.83
CA ASN A 163 -0.02 8.79 44.20
C ASN A 163 0.11 7.69 43.14
N ASN A 164 -0.36 6.48 43.43
CA ASN A 164 -0.35 5.37 42.46
C ASN A 164 -1.24 5.71 41.24
N SER A 165 -2.45 6.22 41.45
CA SER A 165 -3.34 6.63 40.37
C SER A 165 -2.73 7.73 39.49
N TYR A 166 -2.01 8.67 40.07
CA TYR A 166 -1.25 9.70 39.33
C TYR A 166 -0.12 9.05 38.48
N LEU A 167 0.67 8.17 39.08
CA LEU A 167 1.76 7.48 38.38
C LEU A 167 1.24 6.62 37.24
N GLU A 168 0.15 5.88 37.44
CA GLU A 168 -0.51 5.09 36.39
C GLU A 168 -1.01 5.97 35.25
N SER A 169 -1.63 7.12 35.59
CA SER A 169 -2.08 8.09 34.58
C SER A 169 -0.93 8.67 33.77
N LYS A 170 0.19 8.99 34.44
CA LYS A 170 1.42 9.46 33.79
C LYS A 170 2.00 8.42 32.86
N LEU A 171 2.09 7.15 33.28
CA LEU A 171 2.56 6.05 32.44
C LEU A 171 1.65 5.85 31.22
N ALA A 172 0.33 5.87 31.42
CA ALA A 172 -0.62 5.75 30.33
C ALA A 172 -0.51 6.89 29.31
N LYS A 173 -0.31 8.14 29.78
CA LYS A 173 -0.03 9.28 28.89
C LYS A 173 1.25 9.06 28.08
N THR A 174 2.36 8.68 28.73
CA THR A 174 3.64 8.45 28.05
C THR A 174 3.54 7.35 26.99
N ASN A 175 2.77 6.29 27.23
CA ASN A 175 2.55 5.24 26.25
C ASN A 175 1.81 5.75 24.99
N VAL A 176 0.79 6.60 25.17
CA VAL A 176 0.06 7.19 24.03
C VAL A 176 0.93 8.22 23.29
N GLU A 177 1.72 8.99 24.03
CA GLU A 177 2.70 9.95 23.51
C GLU A 177 3.73 9.27 22.60
N THR A 178 4.33 8.17 23.06
CA THR A 178 5.26 7.36 22.25
C THR A 178 4.60 6.91 20.95
N LYS A 179 3.36 6.39 21.04
CA LYS A 179 2.61 5.98 19.85
C LYS A 179 2.32 7.15 18.90
N LEU A 180 2.02 8.32 19.44
CA LEU A 180 1.78 9.52 18.64
C LEU A 180 3.04 9.97 17.89
N ILE A 181 4.20 9.95 18.56
CA ILE A 181 5.51 10.24 17.95
C ILE A 181 5.82 9.26 16.82
N ASP A 182 5.56 7.96 17.01
CA ASP A 182 5.78 6.96 15.96
C ASP A 182 4.89 7.20 14.74
N LEU A 183 3.60 7.51 14.95
CA LEU A 183 2.66 7.81 13.86
C LEU A 183 3.06 9.09 13.10
N GLU A 184 3.51 10.11 13.80
CA GLU A 184 3.97 11.35 13.20
C GLU A 184 5.22 11.15 12.37
N LYS A 185 6.21 10.42 12.91
CA LYS A 185 7.41 10.03 12.15
C LYS A 185 7.05 9.27 10.87
N MET A 186 6.04 8.39 10.91
CA MET A 186 5.57 7.68 9.72
C MET A 186 4.96 8.65 8.69
N LEU A 187 4.18 9.63 9.15
CA LEU A 187 3.59 10.67 8.29
C LEU A 187 4.69 11.56 7.68
N ASP A 188 5.66 12.01 8.47
CA ASP A 188 6.77 12.84 8.00
C ASP A 188 7.59 12.12 6.93
N THR A 189 7.87 10.83 7.15
CA THR A 189 8.55 10.00 6.14
C THR A 189 7.74 9.90 4.86
N MET A 190 6.43 9.70 4.97
CA MET A 190 5.52 9.55 3.83
C MET A 190 5.36 10.85 3.03
N LEU A 191 5.36 12.00 3.72
CA LEU A 191 5.17 13.33 3.13
C LEU A 191 6.49 14.04 2.82
N ALA A 192 7.63 13.36 3.01
CA ALA A 192 8.98 13.94 2.89
C ALA A 192 9.16 15.25 3.67
N ILE A 193 8.56 15.31 4.86
CA ILE A 193 8.74 16.44 5.77
C ILE A 193 10.10 16.25 6.44
N VAL A 194 11.09 17.04 6.02
CA VAL A 194 12.43 17.01 6.60
C VAL A 194 12.61 18.29 7.42
N GLU A 195 12.79 18.12 8.73
CA GLU A 195 13.22 19.25 9.57
C GLU A 195 14.71 19.54 9.37
N PRO A 196 15.09 20.81 9.32
CA PRO A 196 16.49 21.17 9.47
C PRO A 196 16.95 20.79 10.88
N VAL A 197 17.87 19.84 10.98
CA VAL A 197 18.54 19.49 12.24
C VAL A 197 19.23 20.76 12.76
N LYS A 198 18.72 21.37 13.81
CA LYS A 198 19.40 22.48 14.49
C LYS A 198 20.61 21.89 15.20
N GLU A 199 21.82 22.21 14.72
CA GLU A 199 23.04 21.88 15.41
C GLU A 199 22.98 22.37 16.87
N GLY A 200 23.10 21.48 17.85
CA GLY A 200 23.12 21.78 19.26
C GLY A 200 21.82 21.63 20.04
N ALA A 201 20.75 21.09 19.44
CA ALA A 201 19.53 20.80 20.19
C ALA A 201 19.76 19.62 21.16
N HIS A 202 19.64 19.91 22.47
CA HIS A 202 19.60 18.88 23.51
C HIS A 202 18.37 17.99 23.33
N PHE A 203 18.50 16.69 23.56
CA PHE A 203 17.47 15.65 23.41
C PHE A 203 16.22 15.84 24.29
N ASP A 204 16.20 16.82 25.18
CA ASP A 204 15.14 17.04 26.16
C ASP A 204 13.85 17.71 25.62
N THR A 205 13.82 18.10 24.35
CA THR A 205 12.69 18.85 23.75
C THR A 205 12.17 18.24 22.44
N TYR A 206 12.10 16.91 22.35
CA TYR A 206 11.51 16.24 21.17
C TYR A 206 10.03 16.62 20.97
N LEU A 207 9.33 17.01 22.04
CA LEU A 207 7.91 17.40 22.00
C LEU A 207 7.65 18.79 21.40
N ASP A 208 8.67 19.66 21.40
CA ASP A 208 8.54 21.03 20.84
C ASP A 208 8.70 21.06 19.30
N HIS A 209 8.98 19.90 18.69
CA HIS A 209 9.23 19.76 17.26
C HIS A 209 8.18 18.92 16.52
N LEU A 210 7.10 18.52 17.20
CA LEU A 210 6.01 17.80 16.56
C LEU A 210 5.27 18.74 15.60
N HIS A 211 5.35 18.48 14.31
CA HIS A 211 4.61 19.20 13.28
C HIS A 211 3.14 18.81 13.30
N ASP A 212 2.27 19.80 13.39
CA ASP A 212 0.84 19.54 13.23
C ASP A 212 0.54 19.33 11.74
N VAL A 213 0.37 18.07 11.34
CA VAL A 213 -0.05 17.74 9.98
C VAL A 213 -1.57 17.79 9.92
N LYS A 214 -2.10 18.63 9.04
CA LYS A 214 -3.54 18.75 8.80
C LYS A 214 -3.86 18.52 7.32
N VAL A 215 -4.78 17.60 7.03
CA VAL A 215 -5.30 17.34 5.68
C VAL A 215 -6.74 17.82 5.60
N ILE A 216 -6.98 18.82 4.77
CA ILE A 216 -8.32 19.40 4.60
C ILE A 216 -9.20 18.42 3.80
N GLY A 217 -10.38 18.12 4.33
CA GLY A 217 -11.35 17.23 3.69
C GLY A 217 -11.08 15.74 3.92
N LEU A 218 -10.21 15.41 4.88
CA LEU A 218 -9.98 14.03 5.32
C LEU A 218 -10.28 13.92 6.82
N ASP A 219 -11.55 13.69 7.12
CA ASP A 219 -12.05 13.52 8.48
C ASP A 219 -12.60 12.10 8.68
N PHE A 220 -12.88 11.75 9.94
CA PHE A 220 -13.54 10.51 10.28
C PHE A 220 -14.98 10.51 9.77
N GLU A 221 -15.29 9.59 8.85
CA GLU A 221 -16.62 9.42 8.29
C GLU A 221 -17.05 7.95 8.30
N TYR A 222 -18.37 7.72 8.43
CA TYR A 222 -18.92 6.38 8.28
C TYR A 222 -18.98 5.95 6.81
N VAL A 223 -18.53 4.74 6.54
CA VAL A 223 -18.60 4.15 5.20
C VAL A 223 -20.06 3.89 4.85
N ARG A 224 -20.52 4.51 3.76
CA ARG A 224 -21.85 4.31 3.17
C ARG A 224 -21.69 3.64 1.82
N LEU A 225 -21.93 2.33 1.79
CA LEU A 225 -21.85 1.55 0.55
C LEU A 225 -23.17 0.80 0.31
N GLU A 226 -23.87 1.19 -0.74
CA GLU A 226 -25.10 0.55 -1.18
C GLU A 226 -24.81 -0.86 -1.72
N PRO A 227 -25.70 -1.85 -1.52
CA PRO A 227 -25.51 -3.23 -1.99
C PRO A 227 -25.24 -3.35 -3.49
N GLU A 228 -25.88 -2.51 -4.30
CA GLU A 228 -25.67 -2.47 -5.75
C GLU A 228 -24.30 -1.94 -6.13
N ALA A 229 -23.85 -0.88 -5.45
CA ALA A 229 -22.50 -0.35 -5.61
C ALA A 229 -21.43 -1.37 -5.19
N LEU A 230 -21.66 -2.11 -4.10
CA LEU A 230 -20.78 -3.19 -3.68
C LEU A 230 -20.68 -4.27 -4.76
N LYS A 231 -21.81 -4.74 -5.29
CA LYS A 231 -21.83 -5.76 -6.35
C LYS A 231 -21.05 -5.29 -7.59
N PHE A 232 -21.25 -4.05 -8.01
CA PHE A 232 -20.52 -3.47 -9.14
C PHE A 232 -19.01 -3.42 -8.90
N LYS A 233 -18.57 -3.04 -7.69
CA LYS A 233 -17.15 -3.00 -7.31
C LYS A 233 -16.53 -4.40 -7.24
N LEU A 234 -17.28 -5.39 -6.76
CA LEU A 234 -16.85 -6.78 -6.72
C LEU A 234 -16.62 -7.37 -8.12
N ASP A 235 -17.50 -7.04 -9.07
CA ASP A 235 -17.41 -7.53 -10.44
C ASP A 235 -16.31 -6.85 -11.26
N ARG A 236 -15.84 -5.66 -10.84
CA ARG A 236 -14.80 -4.85 -11.49
C ARG A 236 -13.54 -4.66 -10.64
N SER A 237 -13.30 -5.57 -9.70
CA SER A 237 -12.10 -5.50 -8.86
C SER A 237 -10.83 -5.59 -9.69
N LEU A 238 -9.85 -4.71 -9.43
CA LEU A 238 -8.55 -4.73 -10.08
C LEU A 238 -7.82 -6.07 -9.88
N TYR A 239 -8.00 -6.74 -8.75
CA TYR A 239 -7.44 -8.08 -8.51
C TYR A 239 -7.94 -9.10 -9.53
N VAL A 240 -9.26 -9.10 -9.78
CA VAL A 240 -9.92 -9.99 -10.75
C VAL A 240 -9.47 -9.68 -12.17
N ASP A 241 -9.43 -8.41 -12.53
CA ASP A 241 -9.02 -7.95 -13.86
C ASP A 241 -7.56 -8.33 -14.19
N ILE A 242 -6.66 -8.21 -13.21
CA ILE A 242 -5.24 -8.57 -13.37
C ILE A 242 -5.11 -10.08 -13.64
N LEU A 243 -5.84 -10.92 -12.91
CA LEU A 243 -5.84 -12.37 -13.11
C LEU A 243 -6.45 -12.75 -14.47
N ASP A 244 -7.54 -12.10 -14.88
CA ASP A 244 -8.14 -12.30 -16.20
C ASP A 244 -7.18 -11.96 -17.35
N LEU A 245 -6.46 -10.85 -17.23
CA LEU A 245 -5.45 -10.44 -18.21
C LEU A 245 -4.28 -11.42 -18.22
N THR A 246 -3.86 -11.92 -17.05
CA THR A 246 -2.83 -12.96 -16.94
C THR A 246 -3.25 -14.24 -17.66
N ALA A 247 -4.48 -14.71 -17.45
CA ALA A 247 -5.02 -15.89 -18.15
C ALA A 247 -5.10 -15.68 -19.67
N LYS A 248 -5.50 -14.47 -20.12
CA LYS A 248 -5.51 -14.12 -21.54
C LYS A 248 -4.11 -14.10 -22.15
N ASP A 249 -3.10 -13.61 -21.42
CA ASP A 249 -1.71 -13.62 -21.88
C ASP A 249 -1.21 -15.08 -22.01
N TYR A 250 -1.49 -15.97 -21.04
CA TYR A 250 -1.15 -17.38 -21.16
C TYR A 250 -1.82 -18.05 -22.35
N GLN A 251 -3.06 -17.68 -22.67
CA GLN A 251 -3.74 -18.19 -23.88
C GLN A 251 -3.00 -17.77 -25.16
N VAL A 252 -2.52 -16.53 -25.22
CA VAL A 252 -1.74 -16.02 -26.36
C VAL A 252 -0.39 -16.73 -26.44
N ASN A 253 0.29 -16.92 -25.30
CA ASN A 253 1.57 -17.62 -25.24
C ASN A 253 1.43 -19.12 -25.58
N ALA A 254 0.32 -19.77 -25.26
CA ALA A 254 0.03 -21.14 -25.71
C ALA A 254 -0.10 -21.24 -27.26
N LYS A 255 -0.69 -20.21 -27.89
CA LYS A 255 -0.74 -20.12 -29.37
C LYS A 255 0.64 -19.83 -29.96
N LEU A 256 1.42 -18.96 -29.28
CA LEU A 256 2.78 -18.64 -29.68
C LEU A 256 3.69 -19.85 -29.62
N ALA A 257 3.61 -20.67 -28.55
CA ALA A 257 4.40 -21.90 -28.41
C ALA A 257 4.26 -22.87 -29.59
N ASN A 258 3.07 -22.94 -30.21
CA ASN A 258 2.89 -23.72 -31.45
C ASN A 258 3.61 -23.14 -32.66
N ARG A 259 3.96 -21.86 -32.65
CA ARG A 259 4.60 -21.12 -33.74
C ARG A 259 6.05 -20.81 -33.48
N ASP A 260 6.57 -21.22 -32.32
CA ASP A 260 7.94 -20.91 -31.86
C ASP A 260 9.02 -21.45 -32.80
N VAL A 261 8.75 -22.56 -33.50
CA VAL A 261 9.61 -23.06 -34.59
C VAL A 261 9.91 -21.95 -35.60
N PHE A 262 8.90 -21.16 -35.94
CA PHE A 262 9.04 -20.10 -36.94
C PHE A 262 9.80 -18.85 -36.43
N ASN A 263 10.09 -18.74 -35.13
CA ASN A 263 10.94 -17.69 -34.58
C ASN A 263 12.44 -17.91 -34.89
N ALA A 264 12.82 -19.12 -35.27
CA ALA A 264 14.19 -19.47 -35.53
C ALA A 264 14.50 -19.57 -37.04
N PHE A 265 13.63 -18.99 -37.91
CA PHE A 265 13.96 -18.79 -39.29
C PHE A 265 15.05 -17.74 -39.44
N GLU A 266 16.09 -18.08 -40.22
CA GLU A 266 17.19 -17.19 -40.54
C GLU A 266 17.34 -17.05 -42.04
N PHE A 267 17.62 -15.85 -42.49
CA PHE A 267 17.90 -15.52 -43.88
C PHE A 267 19.27 -14.85 -43.95
N GLY A 268 20.09 -15.26 -44.90
CA GLY A 268 21.40 -14.74 -45.11
C GLY A 268 21.70 -14.43 -46.57
N ILE A 269 22.46 -13.38 -46.80
CA ILE A 269 23.05 -13.03 -48.09
C ILE A 269 24.52 -12.74 -47.85
N GLY A 270 25.36 -13.32 -48.71
CA GLY A 270 26.79 -13.15 -48.58
C GLY A 270 27.58 -13.58 -49.80
N SER A 271 28.86 -13.72 -49.59
CA SER A 271 29.78 -14.20 -50.63
C SER A 271 30.52 -15.44 -50.21
N GLU A 272 30.76 -16.34 -51.17
CA GLU A 272 31.57 -17.52 -51.02
C GLU A 272 32.61 -17.57 -52.10
N SER A 273 33.86 -17.77 -51.74
CA SER A 273 34.97 -17.88 -52.70
C SER A 273 35.26 -19.34 -53.02
N TYR A 274 35.23 -19.69 -54.32
CA TYR A 274 35.54 -21.00 -54.82
C TYR A 274 36.39 -20.91 -56.09
N ASN A 275 37.56 -21.59 -56.13
CA ASN A 275 38.44 -21.63 -57.28
C ASN A 275 38.68 -20.25 -57.93
N SER A 276 39.10 -19.25 -57.16
CA SER A 276 39.36 -17.89 -57.65
C SER A 276 38.14 -17.11 -58.16
N SER A 277 36.94 -17.63 -58.01
CA SER A 277 35.68 -16.95 -58.28
C SER A 277 34.95 -16.62 -56.97
N THR A 278 34.27 -15.44 -56.95
CA THR A 278 33.42 -15.03 -55.85
C THR A 278 31.94 -15.22 -56.28
N ASN A 279 31.21 -16.04 -55.58
CA ASN A 279 29.82 -16.31 -55.85
C ASN A 279 28.92 -15.59 -54.81
N LEU A 280 27.75 -15.12 -55.26
CA LEU A 280 26.70 -14.69 -54.34
C LEU A 280 26.06 -15.92 -53.65
N SER A 281 26.04 -15.94 -52.36
CA SER A 281 25.43 -16.99 -51.55
C SER A 281 24.15 -16.47 -50.88
N VAL A 282 23.08 -17.23 -50.98
CA VAL A 282 21.81 -17.02 -50.24
C VAL A 282 21.58 -18.20 -49.34
N GLU A 283 21.40 -17.95 -48.05
CA GLU A 283 21.18 -19.00 -47.06
C GLU A 283 19.82 -18.85 -46.39
N VAL A 284 19.15 -19.97 -46.23
CA VAL A 284 17.90 -20.07 -45.47
C VAL A 284 18.03 -21.19 -44.46
N ARG A 285 18.01 -20.88 -43.18
CA ARG A 285 18.00 -21.87 -42.10
C ARG A 285 16.59 -22.08 -41.60
N ILE A 286 16.07 -23.28 -41.71
CA ILE A 286 14.72 -23.67 -41.30
C ILE A 286 14.84 -24.69 -40.17
N PRO A 287 14.44 -24.35 -38.91
CA PRO A 287 14.44 -25.32 -37.84
C PRO A 287 13.37 -26.40 -38.10
N LEU A 288 13.73 -27.65 -37.89
CA LEU A 288 12.79 -28.78 -38.02
C LEU A 288 12.20 -29.12 -36.63
N PRO A 289 10.87 -29.18 -36.46
CA PRO A 289 10.22 -29.50 -35.19
C PRO A 289 10.21 -31.01 -34.91
N VAL A 290 11.37 -31.61 -34.84
CA VAL A 290 11.52 -33.08 -34.64
C VAL A 290 11.38 -33.51 -33.17
N THR A 291 11.28 -32.53 -32.25
CA THR A 291 11.11 -32.80 -30.81
C THR A 291 9.75 -32.30 -30.28
N PRO A 292 9.19 -32.95 -29.25
CA PRO A 292 7.90 -32.55 -28.67
C PRO A 292 7.97 -31.24 -27.82
N LYS A 293 9.06 -30.46 -27.90
CA LYS A 293 9.30 -29.27 -27.13
C LYS A 293 8.12 -28.28 -27.16
N ASN A 294 7.59 -28.03 -28.38
CA ASN A 294 6.49 -27.07 -28.57
C ASN A 294 5.17 -27.58 -27.96
N ILE A 295 4.95 -28.90 -27.96
CA ILE A 295 3.77 -29.50 -27.32
C ILE A 295 3.80 -29.30 -25.81
N TYR A 296 4.96 -29.52 -25.17
CA TYR A 296 5.12 -29.32 -23.74
C TYR A 296 5.06 -27.85 -23.37
N GLN A 297 5.64 -26.94 -24.15
CA GLN A 297 5.50 -25.50 -23.94
C GLN A 297 4.06 -25.04 -24.05
N LYS A 298 3.32 -25.50 -25.06
CA LYS A 298 1.88 -25.20 -25.17
C LYS A 298 1.10 -25.70 -23.95
N ARG A 299 1.33 -26.97 -23.54
CA ARG A 299 0.67 -27.56 -22.36
C ARG A 299 0.97 -26.74 -21.12
N LYS A 300 2.24 -26.35 -20.87
CA LYS A 300 2.62 -25.47 -19.77
C LYS A 300 1.75 -24.21 -19.71
N PHE A 301 1.56 -23.52 -20.83
CA PHE A 301 0.77 -22.29 -20.85
C PHE A 301 -0.74 -22.54 -20.66
N LEU A 302 -1.26 -23.66 -21.17
CA LEU A 302 -2.65 -24.06 -20.93
C LEU A 302 -2.90 -24.42 -19.46
N ASP A 303 -1.98 -25.12 -18.83
CA ASP A 303 -2.05 -25.45 -17.40
C ASP A 303 -1.98 -24.18 -16.54
N LEU A 304 -1.08 -23.23 -16.87
CA LEU A 304 -1.00 -21.94 -16.23
C LEU A 304 -2.29 -21.11 -16.42
N GLN A 305 -2.87 -21.12 -17.62
CA GLN A 305 -4.16 -20.47 -17.90
C GLN A 305 -5.28 -21.05 -17.02
N SER A 306 -5.41 -22.38 -17.02
CA SER A 306 -6.44 -23.09 -16.23
C SER A 306 -6.27 -22.80 -14.72
N GLY A 307 -5.05 -22.88 -14.21
CA GLY A 307 -4.73 -22.56 -12.81
C GLY A 307 -5.07 -21.10 -12.46
N THR A 308 -4.74 -20.16 -13.34
CA THR A 308 -5.05 -18.75 -13.13
C THR A 308 -6.55 -18.46 -13.13
N LEU A 309 -7.32 -19.11 -14.03
CA LEU A 309 -8.78 -18.99 -14.02
C LEU A 309 -9.38 -19.55 -12.73
N ALA A 310 -8.88 -20.69 -12.25
CA ALA A 310 -9.31 -21.23 -10.94
C ALA A 310 -8.96 -20.28 -9.78
N GLN A 311 -7.75 -19.70 -9.79
CA GLN A 311 -7.36 -18.67 -8.80
C GLN A 311 -8.29 -17.45 -8.85
N ASN A 312 -8.71 -17.03 -10.07
CA ASN A 312 -9.62 -15.90 -10.24
C ASN A 312 -11.00 -16.16 -9.59
N GLU A 313 -11.56 -17.35 -9.76
CA GLU A 313 -12.83 -17.72 -9.11
C GLU A 313 -12.70 -17.78 -7.57
N VAL A 314 -11.57 -18.27 -7.06
CA VAL A 314 -11.28 -18.23 -5.61
C VAL A 314 -11.14 -16.79 -5.13
N MET A 315 -10.45 -15.94 -5.87
CA MET A 315 -10.27 -14.52 -5.55
C MET A 315 -11.62 -13.79 -5.47
N LYS A 316 -12.48 -13.93 -6.48
CA LYS A 316 -13.84 -13.36 -6.48
C LYS A 316 -14.64 -13.76 -5.25
N ARG A 317 -14.59 -15.06 -4.88
CA ARG A 317 -15.26 -15.58 -3.70
C ARG A 317 -14.70 -14.96 -2.42
N ASN A 318 -13.38 -14.91 -2.28
CA ASN A 318 -12.72 -14.38 -1.08
C ASN A 318 -13.01 -12.88 -0.91
N ILE A 319 -12.91 -12.08 -1.97
CA ILE A 319 -13.26 -10.65 -1.95
C ILE A 319 -14.70 -10.47 -1.47
N ARG A 320 -15.65 -11.26 -1.99
CA ARG A 320 -17.07 -11.18 -1.60
C ARG A 320 -17.28 -11.53 -0.13
N ILE A 321 -16.67 -12.60 0.36
CA ILE A 321 -16.77 -13.04 1.76
C ILE A 321 -16.19 -11.99 2.68
N ASN A 322 -14.97 -11.51 2.40
CA ASN A 322 -14.27 -10.55 3.23
C ASN A 322 -14.99 -9.20 3.24
N ALA A 323 -15.41 -8.69 2.07
CA ALA A 323 -16.14 -7.43 1.97
C ALA A 323 -17.46 -7.46 2.78
N ASN A 324 -18.23 -8.53 2.68
CA ASN A 324 -19.46 -8.70 3.48
C ASN A 324 -19.15 -8.77 4.97
N SER A 325 -18.10 -9.48 5.36
CA SER A 325 -17.67 -9.58 6.76
C SER A 325 -17.30 -8.20 7.31
N TYR A 326 -16.46 -7.45 6.60
CA TYR A 326 -16.03 -6.11 7.04
C TYR A 326 -17.21 -5.11 7.07
N LEU A 327 -18.13 -5.16 6.11
CA LEU A 327 -19.33 -4.32 6.15
C LEU A 327 -20.21 -4.61 7.38
N ASN A 328 -20.36 -5.88 7.76
CA ASN A 328 -21.09 -6.22 8.97
C ASN A 328 -20.36 -5.76 10.24
N GLN A 329 -19.03 -5.89 10.28
CA GLN A 329 -18.21 -5.37 11.38
C GLN A 329 -18.31 -3.84 11.48
N LEU A 330 -18.27 -3.11 10.35
CA LEU A 330 -18.44 -1.66 10.33
C LEU A 330 -19.80 -1.22 10.86
N LYS A 331 -20.90 -1.90 10.47
CA LYS A 331 -22.23 -1.62 11.00
C LYS A 331 -22.31 -1.83 12.52
N THR A 332 -21.72 -2.92 13.01
CA THR A 332 -21.66 -3.21 14.47
C THR A 332 -20.84 -2.16 15.21
N LYS A 333 -19.69 -1.74 14.65
CA LYS A 333 -18.85 -0.71 15.25
C LYS A 333 -19.48 0.67 15.19
N GLU A 334 -20.21 1.01 14.13
CA GLU A 334 -20.99 2.24 14.03
C GLU A 334 -22.04 2.31 15.16
N ALA A 335 -22.84 1.25 15.34
CA ALA A 335 -23.81 1.18 16.42
C ALA A 335 -23.13 1.31 17.80
N TYR A 336 -21.97 0.66 18.00
CA TYR A 336 -21.19 0.80 19.21
C TYR A 336 -20.71 2.23 19.46
N ILE A 337 -20.18 2.90 18.43
CA ILE A 337 -19.72 4.31 18.51
C ILE A 337 -20.87 5.24 18.86
N GLU A 338 -22.05 5.07 18.25
CA GLU A 338 -23.24 5.88 18.56
C GLU A 338 -23.70 5.67 20.01
N THR A 339 -23.76 4.44 20.47
CA THR A 339 -24.08 4.13 21.88
C THR A 339 -23.05 4.75 22.85
N GLN A 340 -21.76 4.73 22.49
CA GLN A 340 -20.71 5.38 23.30
C GLN A 340 -20.87 6.90 23.33
N LYS A 341 -21.27 7.55 22.23
CA LYS A 341 -21.56 8.99 22.23
C LYS A 341 -22.70 9.36 23.19
N GLU A 342 -23.76 8.54 23.22
CA GLU A 342 -24.86 8.74 24.17
C GLU A 342 -24.38 8.51 25.62
N ALA A 343 -23.61 7.47 25.87
CA ALA A 343 -23.04 7.19 27.20
C ALA A 343 -22.12 8.33 27.67
N ILE A 344 -21.32 8.93 26.77
CA ILE A 344 -20.46 10.08 27.06
C ILE A 344 -21.30 11.30 27.45
N ALA A 345 -22.40 11.58 26.74
CA ALA A 345 -23.28 12.69 27.09
C ALA A 345 -23.86 12.54 28.52
N ASN A 346 -24.30 11.31 28.88
CA ASN A 346 -24.79 11.00 30.20
C ASN A 346 -23.70 11.10 31.28
N LYS A 347 -22.50 10.55 31.01
CA LYS A 347 -21.37 10.62 31.96
C LYS A 347 -20.86 12.04 32.14
N LYS A 348 -20.85 12.88 31.10
CA LYS A 348 -20.55 14.30 31.22
C LYS A 348 -21.52 15.02 32.15
N ARG A 349 -22.82 14.76 31.98
CA ARG A 349 -23.86 15.33 32.84
C ARG A 349 -23.69 14.88 34.30
N LEU A 350 -23.39 13.56 34.55
CA LEU A 350 -23.11 13.06 35.88
C LEU A 350 -21.87 13.71 36.51
N MET A 351 -20.81 13.89 35.72
CA MET A 351 -19.59 14.58 36.16
C MET A 351 -19.89 16.05 36.58
N GLU A 352 -20.68 16.78 35.76
CA GLU A 352 -21.07 18.16 36.07
C GLU A 352 -21.94 18.25 37.32
N MET A 353 -22.93 17.33 37.47
CA MET A 353 -23.75 17.24 38.70
C MET A 353 -22.88 16.87 39.92
N GLY A 354 -21.94 15.93 39.74
CA GLY A 354 -20.98 15.55 40.79
C GLY A 354 -20.08 16.71 41.19
N ARG A 355 -19.63 17.55 40.26
CA ARG A 355 -18.86 18.77 40.56
C ARG A 355 -19.64 19.74 41.45
N ILE A 356 -20.88 20.03 41.07
CA ILE A 356 -21.77 20.91 41.84
C ILE A 356 -22.03 20.36 43.26
N ALA A 357 -22.27 19.05 43.36
CA ALA A 357 -22.50 18.36 44.64
C ALA A 357 -21.24 18.38 45.53
N TYR A 358 -20.05 18.21 44.94
CA TYR A 358 -18.78 18.33 45.67
C TYR A 358 -18.51 19.74 46.13
N GLU A 359 -18.68 20.73 45.28
CA GLU A 359 -18.54 22.17 45.63
C GLU A 359 -19.52 22.59 46.76
N SER A 360 -20.73 21.98 46.77
CA SER A 360 -21.73 22.17 47.80
C SER A 360 -21.52 21.28 49.06
N GLN A 361 -20.41 20.55 49.13
CA GLN A 361 -20.06 19.62 50.22
C GLN A 361 -21.09 18.49 50.47
N LYS A 362 -21.91 18.16 49.45
CA LYS A 362 -22.90 17.06 49.52
C LYS A 362 -22.32 15.67 49.27
N ILE A 363 -21.23 15.62 48.52
CA ILE A 363 -20.49 14.40 48.24
C ILE A 363 -19.01 14.59 48.54
N GLY A 364 -18.31 13.49 48.78
CA GLY A 364 -16.87 13.48 48.98
C GLY A 364 -16.06 13.63 47.69
N LEU A 365 -14.79 14.00 47.84
CA LEU A 365 -13.86 14.08 46.69
C LEU A 365 -13.79 12.77 45.91
N PHE A 366 -13.75 11.62 46.60
CA PHE A 366 -13.67 10.29 45.95
C PHE A 366 -14.85 10.03 45.01
N GLU A 367 -16.06 10.35 45.42
CA GLU A 367 -17.25 10.15 44.61
C GLU A 367 -17.25 11.04 43.36
N TYR A 368 -16.87 12.29 43.50
CA TYR A 368 -16.70 13.20 42.37
C TYR A 368 -15.64 12.66 41.34
N LEU A 369 -14.53 12.12 41.87
CA LEU A 369 -13.48 11.56 41.05
C LEU A 369 -13.91 10.33 40.25
N ILE A 370 -14.78 9.50 40.80
CA ILE A 370 -15.37 8.35 40.06
C ILE A 370 -16.13 8.85 38.84
N TYR A 371 -16.94 9.89 38.95
CA TYR A 371 -17.67 10.48 37.82
C TYR A 371 -16.72 11.07 36.78
N GLN A 372 -15.69 11.80 37.22
CA GLN A 372 -14.69 12.42 36.34
C GLN A 372 -13.90 11.35 35.58
N ASN A 373 -13.40 10.31 36.26
CA ASN A 373 -12.66 9.24 35.63
C ASN A 373 -13.56 8.43 34.68
N SER A 374 -14.79 8.15 35.06
CA SER A 374 -15.76 7.44 34.19
C SER A 374 -16.03 8.22 32.89
N TYR A 375 -16.09 9.55 32.95
CA TYR A 375 -16.22 10.38 31.76
C TYR A 375 -14.95 10.32 30.87
N MET A 376 -13.75 10.43 31.47
CA MET A 376 -12.48 10.34 30.75
C MET A 376 -12.28 8.97 30.09
N ASP A 377 -12.60 7.88 30.81
CA ASP A 377 -12.53 6.52 30.27
C ASP A 377 -13.48 6.34 29.08
N ALA A 378 -14.67 6.94 29.11
CA ALA A 378 -15.59 6.87 27.98
C ALA A 378 -15.07 7.62 26.73
N LEU A 379 -14.39 8.76 26.91
CA LEU A 379 -13.74 9.48 25.81
C LEU A 379 -12.60 8.67 25.19
N ILE A 380 -11.78 8.02 26.02
CA ILE A 380 -10.69 7.15 25.57
C ILE A 380 -11.27 5.97 24.78
N THR A 381 -12.29 5.31 25.33
CA THR A 381 -12.97 4.18 24.65
C THR A 381 -13.59 4.60 23.32
N LEU A 382 -14.15 5.81 23.22
CA LEU A 382 -14.68 6.31 21.95
C LEU A 382 -13.55 6.51 20.91
N ALA A 383 -12.41 7.09 21.30
CA ALA A 383 -11.27 7.27 20.40
C ALA A 383 -10.72 5.91 19.92
N GLU A 384 -10.64 4.92 20.80
CA GLU A 384 -10.24 3.55 20.45
C GLU A 384 -11.22 2.89 19.47
N ALA A 385 -12.53 3.03 19.73
CA ALA A 385 -13.55 2.50 18.83
C ALA A 385 -13.51 3.13 17.44
N LYS A 386 -13.21 4.43 17.36
CA LYS A 386 -13.00 5.12 16.06
C LYS A 386 -11.75 4.60 15.34
N ILE A 387 -10.64 4.37 16.05
CA ILE A 387 -9.41 3.80 15.47
C ILE A 387 -9.70 2.40 14.90
N GLU A 388 -10.39 1.54 15.66
CA GLU A 388 -10.78 0.21 15.18
C GLU A 388 -11.71 0.29 13.96
N TYR A 389 -12.62 1.27 13.92
CA TYR A 389 -13.48 1.50 12.75
C TYR A 389 -12.65 1.89 11.52
N ILE A 390 -11.66 2.77 11.68
CA ILE A 390 -10.73 3.18 10.62
C ILE A 390 -9.97 1.95 10.09
N ASP A 391 -9.48 1.09 10.98
CA ASP A 391 -8.75 -0.12 10.60
C ASP A 391 -9.64 -1.07 9.78
N ILE A 392 -10.88 -1.32 10.21
CA ILE A 392 -11.82 -2.19 9.48
C ILE A 392 -12.21 -1.57 8.13
N SER A 393 -12.40 -0.24 8.09
CA SER A 393 -12.68 0.49 6.85
C SER A 393 -11.53 0.36 5.84
N ALA A 394 -10.28 0.50 6.30
CA ALA A 394 -9.11 0.31 5.46
C ALA A 394 -9.01 -1.13 4.92
N LEU A 395 -9.27 -2.16 5.75
CA LEU A 395 -9.31 -3.56 5.33
C LEU A 395 -10.39 -3.85 4.28
N LEU A 396 -11.55 -3.18 4.37
CA LEU A 396 -12.59 -3.25 3.34
C LEU A 396 -12.09 -2.65 2.02
N GLU A 397 -11.51 -1.46 2.06
CA GLU A 397 -10.96 -0.78 0.89
C GLU A 397 -9.82 -1.56 0.25
N GLU A 398 -8.89 -2.09 1.05
CA GLU A 398 -7.82 -2.98 0.58
C GLU A 398 -8.38 -4.23 -0.10
N THR A 399 -9.44 -4.84 0.46
CA THR A 399 -10.13 -6.00 -0.13
C THR A 399 -10.75 -5.67 -1.48
N LEU A 400 -11.32 -4.47 -1.64
CA LEU A 400 -11.89 -4.00 -2.91
C LEU A 400 -10.81 -3.54 -3.90
N GLY A 401 -9.62 -3.17 -3.41
CA GLY A 401 -8.52 -2.61 -4.21
C GLY A 401 -8.74 -1.15 -4.60
N GLU A 402 -9.67 -0.46 -3.94
CA GLU A 402 -9.97 0.95 -4.21
C GLU A 402 -10.45 1.69 -2.96
N SER A 403 -10.16 2.98 -2.86
CA SER A 403 -10.64 3.83 -1.76
C SER A 403 -12.13 4.13 -1.91
N LEU A 404 -12.86 4.04 -0.80
CA LEU A 404 -14.29 4.41 -0.71
C LEU A 404 -14.51 5.88 -0.35
N THR A 405 -13.45 6.59 0.03
CA THR A 405 -13.52 8.03 0.26
C THR A 405 -13.89 8.71 -1.06
N ARG A 406 -14.80 9.67 -1.02
CA ARG A 406 -15.15 10.51 -2.18
C ARG A 406 -13.96 11.41 -2.54
N LEU A 407 -12.92 10.83 -3.07
CA LEU A 407 -12.01 11.56 -3.93
C LEU A 407 -12.86 11.95 -5.13
N GLY A 408 -13.19 13.22 -5.23
CA GLY A 408 -13.83 13.73 -6.43
C GLY A 408 -13.10 13.12 -7.61
N VAL A 409 -13.84 12.46 -8.46
CA VAL A 409 -13.41 11.67 -9.61
C VAL A 409 -12.19 12.33 -10.25
N LEU A 410 -11.00 11.84 -9.90
CA LEU A 410 -9.79 12.15 -10.62
C LEU A 410 -9.78 11.21 -11.83
N HIS A 411 -10.36 11.69 -12.94
CA HIS A 411 -10.20 11.11 -14.28
C HIS A 411 -8.81 11.40 -14.83
#